data_adcfde0fc75e64a7c068df4c3f1769db
#
_entry.id   adcfde0fc75e64a7c068df4c3f1769db
#
_cell.length_a   1.000
_cell.length_b   1.000
_cell.length_c   1.000
_cell.angle_alpha   90.00
_cell.angle_beta   90.00
_cell.angle_gamma   90.00
#
_symmetry.space_group_name_H-M   'P 1'
#
loop_
_entity.id
_entity.type
_entity.pdbx_description
1 polymer ?
#
loop_
_entity_poly.entity_id
_entity_poly.type
_entity_poly.pdbx_seq_one_letter_code
_entity_poly.pdbx_strand_id
1 'polypeptide(L)'
;MKKSAVIVIVVLAAALGVVAYAVYSMRRAAVMRDRAPSQTVSTVRTQIAATATLHDYINTNGDIEAVNSVSVYPDIGGKIVSTNVTLGSPVRRGDVIARVDPSEPGSNYALSPVLAPINGSIIKTPLKVGTKVTTSSTITTIGDIASLQITAKIPERYVASLRTGLKAEISLEAYPGVVFGATVTHVSPVLDVSARTKEIVLTFDENDSRINAGMFGKVKLYTRDYGGAVALPSDAVVTKGDKPYLYVVKDDDTVEQREITLGQSVDGVVQVLSGIKEGERVVIEGGQVLSNGAKVRDISNAARGEK
;
A
#
# COMPACT_ATOMS: atom_id res chain seq x y z
N MET A 1 82.73 34.30 -49.57
CA MET A 1 81.61 33.61 -50.21
C MET A 1 81.06 32.35 -49.42
N LYS A 2 81.74 31.84 -48.42
CA LYS A 2 81.21 30.64 -47.67
C LYS A 2 80.22 31.01 -46.56
N LYS A 3 80.19 32.22 -45.98
CA LYS A 3 79.27 32.62 -44.87
C LYS A 3 77.87 32.88 -45.36
N SER A 4 77.66 33.42 -46.55
CA SER A 4 76.35 33.72 -47.12
C SER A 4 75.56 32.45 -47.48
N ALA A 5 76.21 31.39 -47.94
CA ALA A 5 75.57 30.09 -48.26
C ALA A 5 75.06 29.39 -47.04
N VAL A 6 75.75 29.46 -45.89
CA VAL A 6 75.29 28.83 -44.63
C VAL A 6 74.08 29.54 -44.09
N ILE A 7 73.99 30.89 -44.20
CA ILE A 7 72.80 31.64 -43.73
C ILE A 7 71.59 31.27 -44.57
N VAL A 8 71.70 31.13 -45.86
CA VAL A 8 70.61 30.72 -46.76
C VAL A 8 70.07 29.31 -46.44
N ILE A 9 71.03 28.38 -46.13
CA ILE A 9 70.60 26.99 -45.75
C ILE A 9 69.87 26.98 -44.41
N VAL A 10 70.29 27.75 -43.41
CA VAL A 10 69.62 27.85 -42.11
C VAL A 10 68.22 28.48 -42.23
N VAL A 11 68.09 29.49 -43.07
CA VAL A 11 66.78 30.14 -43.32
C VAL A 11 65.82 29.18 -44.05
N LEU A 12 66.36 28.46 -45.05
CA LEU A 12 65.53 27.41 -45.72
C LEU A 12 65.15 26.27 -44.80
N ALA A 13 65.98 25.83 -43.90
CA ALA A 13 65.69 24.81 -42.91
C ALA A 13 64.63 25.29 -41.88
N ALA A 14 64.73 26.50 -41.43
CA ALA A 14 63.75 27.17 -40.56
C ALA A 14 62.38 27.30 -41.25
N ALA A 15 62.38 27.72 -42.54
CA ALA A 15 61.10 27.81 -43.30
C ALA A 15 60.48 26.46 -43.52
N LEU A 16 61.22 25.40 -43.80
CA LEU A 16 60.73 24.00 -43.89
C LEU A 16 60.20 23.53 -42.58
N GLY A 17 60.82 23.85 -41.43
CA GLY A 17 60.35 23.53 -40.10
C GLY A 17 58.99 24.17 -39.77
N VAL A 18 58.82 25.45 -40.16
CA VAL A 18 57.53 26.16 -39.95
C VAL A 18 56.39 25.54 -40.80
N VAL A 19 56.73 25.22 -42.08
CA VAL A 19 55.72 24.57 -42.96
C VAL A 19 55.36 23.19 -42.45
N ALA A 20 56.34 22.39 -42.00
CA ALA A 20 56.11 21.10 -41.45
C ALA A 20 55.24 21.19 -40.15
N TYR A 21 55.53 22.18 -39.29
CA TYR A 21 54.72 22.44 -38.09
C TYR A 21 53.29 22.90 -38.42
N ALA A 22 53.13 23.75 -39.42
CA ALA A 22 51.82 24.20 -39.89
C ALA A 22 50.99 23.04 -40.47
N VAL A 23 51.60 22.17 -41.29
CA VAL A 23 50.93 20.97 -41.82
C VAL A 23 50.59 19.97 -40.70
N TYR A 24 51.51 19.81 -39.73
CA TYR A 24 51.25 18.95 -38.56
C TYR A 24 50.11 19.49 -37.69
N SER A 25 50.09 20.81 -37.43
CA SER A 25 49.01 21.44 -36.64
C SER A 25 47.68 21.41 -37.38
N MET A 26 47.65 21.60 -38.71
CA MET A 26 46.43 21.49 -39.53
C MET A 26 45.89 20.03 -39.54
N ARG A 27 46.78 19.02 -39.67
CA ARG A 27 46.37 17.59 -39.59
C ARG A 27 45.85 17.24 -38.21
N ARG A 28 46.46 17.76 -37.14
CA ARG A 28 45.98 17.55 -35.77
C ARG A 28 44.63 18.22 -35.53
N ALA A 29 44.40 19.40 -36.05
CA ALA A 29 43.12 20.10 -36.00
C ALA A 29 42.03 19.42 -36.82
N ALA A 30 42.36 18.80 -37.98
CA ALA A 30 41.45 18.05 -38.81
C ALA A 30 41.04 16.73 -38.09
N VAL A 31 41.95 16.01 -37.45
CA VAL A 31 41.67 14.78 -36.68
C VAL A 31 40.81 15.06 -35.43
N MET A 32 40.96 16.26 -34.85
CA MET A 32 40.07 16.67 -33.73
C MET A 32 38.69 17.14 -34.19
N ARG A 33 38.54 17.57 -35.43
CA ARG A 33 37.26 18.02 -36.01
C ARG A 33 36.39 16.86 -36.48
N ASP A 34 36.99 15.70 -36.83
CA ASP A 34 36.28 14.48 -37.22
C ASP A 34 35.83 13.62 -36.04
N ARG A 35 36.19 13.98 -34.81
CA ARG A 35 35.51 13.45 -33.62
C ARG A 35 34.24 14.25 -33.36
N ALA A 36 33.25 14.14 -34.26
CA ALA A 36 31.86 14.36 -33.87
C ALA A 36 31.60 13.50 -32.63
N PRO A 37 31.00 14.04 -31.54
CA PRO A 37 30.65 13.21 -30.40
C PRO A 37 29.82 12.04 -30.94
N SER A 38 30.34 10.85 -30.84
CA SER A 38 29.55 9.65 -31.14
C SER A 38 28.30 9.77 -30.25
N GLN A 39 27.16 10.05 -30.87
CA GLN A 39 25.89 10.05 -30.15
C GLN A 39 25.74 8.64 -29.62
N THR A 40 26.12 8.46 -28.36
CA THR A 40 25.84 7.22 -27.64
C THR A 40 24.32 7.07 -27.58
N VAL A 41 23.78 6.15 -28.38
CA VAL A 41 22.36 5.85 -28.35
C VAL A 41 22.07 5.12 -27.04
N SER A 42 21.40 5.78 -26.13
CA SER A 42 21.03 5.22 -24.84
C SER A 42 19.84 4.31 -25.01
N THR A 43 19.89 3.13 -24.39
CA THR A 43 18.75 2.19 -24.38
C THR A 43 17.80 2.60 -23.26
N VAL A 44 16.52 2.70 -23.59
CA VAL A 44 15.47 3.12 -22.65
C VAL A 44 14.25 2.22 -22.77
N ARG A 45 13.44 2.18 -21.72
CA ARG A 45 12.06 1.71 -21.80
C ARG A 45 11.12 2.88 -21.78
N THR A 46 10.06 2.80 -22.58
CA THR A 46 9.03 3.82 -22.65
C THR A 46 7.66 3.26 -22.28
N GLN A 47 6.80 4.15 -21.85
CA GLN A 47 5.38 3.89 -21.64
C GLN A 47 4.58 5.03 -22.27
N ILE A 48 3.40 4.69 -22.81
CA ILE A 48 2.44 5.71 -23.26
C ILE A 48 1.80 6.32 -22.02
N ALA A 49 1.84 7.65 -21.94
CA ALA A 49 1.20 8.40 -20.87
C ALA A 49 -0.32 8.20 -20.94
N ALA A 50 -0.90 7.71 -19.87
CA ALA A 50 -2.34 7.49 -19.76
C ALA A 50 -2.85 8.10 -18.46
N THR A 51 -4.08 8.61 -18.50
CA THR A 51 -4.79 9.06 -17.31
C THR A 51 -5.20 7.84 -16.47
N ALA A 52 -4.99 7.92 -15.16
CA ALA A 52 -5.44 6.91 -14.22
C ALA A 52 -5.87 7.55 -12.91
N THR A 53 -6.71 6.84 -12.17
CA THR A 53 -7.08 7.21 -10.81
C THR A 53 -6.17 6.48 -9.85
N LEU A 54 -5.49 7.21 -8.98
CA LEU A 54 -4.75 6.66 -7.87
C LEU A 54 -5.66 6.61 -6.63
N HIS A 55 -5.73 5.44 -5.99
CA HIS A 55 -6.54 5.22 -4.79
C HIS A 55 -5.63 5.26 -3.57
N ASP A 56 -5.68 6.37 -2.83
CA ASP A 56 -4.96 6.49 -1.56
C ASP A 56 -5.60 5.60 -0.50
N TYR A 57 -4.79 4.98 0.33
CA TYR A 57 -5.27 4.04 1.33
C TYR A 57 -4.44 4.04 2.61
N ILE A 58 -5.04 3.52 3.67
CA ILE A 58 -4.42 3.28 4.95
C ILE A 58 -4.37 1.78 5.19
N ASN A 59 -3.18 1.24 5.48
CA ASN A 59 -3.04 -0.11 5.97
C ASN A 59 -3.13 -0.11 7.50
N THR A 60 -4.00 -0.95 8.02
CA THR A 60 -4.14 -1.21 9.44
C THR A 60 -4.57 -2.66 9.64
N ASN A 61 -4.80 -3.02 10.90
CA ASN A 61 -5.33 -4.32 11.25
C ASN A 61 -6.60 -4.12 12.06
N GLY A 62 -7.43 -5.17 12.13
CA GLY A 62 -8.65 -5.14 12.94
C GLY A 62 -9.04 -6.51 13.44
N ASP A 63 -9.79 -6.51 14.52
CA ASP A 63 -10.36 -7.68 15.15
C ASP A 63 -11.76 -7.94 14.60
N ILE A 64 -12.03 -9.18 14.20
CA ILE A 64 -13.34 -9.59 13.71
C ILE A 64 -14.17 -10.05 14.89
N GLU A 65 -15.31 -9.43 15.06
CA GLU A 65 -16.23 -9.73 16.17
C GLU A 65 -17.68 -9.82 15.70
N ALA A 66 -18.51 -10.45 16.49
CA ALA A 66 -19.95 -10.48 16.25
C ALA A 66 -20.53 -9.08 16.56
N VAL A 67 -21.38 -8.56 15.67
CA VAL A 67 -22.07 -7.26 15.85
C VAL A 67 -22.80 -7.20 17.17
N ASN A 68 -23.48 -8.30 17.54
CA ASN A 68 -24.16 -8.42 18.81
C ASN A 68 -23.52 -9.57 19.59
N SER A 69 -22.88 -9.26 20.71
CA SER A 69 -22.38 -10.27 21.64
C SER A 69 -22.68 -9.87 23.08
N VAL A 70 -23.06 -10.85 23.90
CA VAL A 70 -23.41 -10.62 25.30
C VAL A 70 -22.73 -11.68 26.15
N SER A 71 -22.01 -11.22 27.17
CA SER A 71 -21.48 -12.10 28.20
C SER A 71 -22.60 -12.54 29.13
N VAL A 72 -22.66 -13.84 29.42
CA VAL A 72 -23.67 -14.47 30.28
C VAL A 72 -23.09 -14.60 31.68
N TYR A 73 -23.80 -14.03 32.64
CA TYR A 73 -23.46 -14.07 34.08
C TYR A 73 -24.51 -14.84 34.86
N PRO A 74 -24.16 -15.46 35.99
CA PRO A 74 -25.13 -16.06 36.90
C PRO A 74 -25.73 -14.94 37.77
N ASP A 75 -27.03 -15.12 38.11
CA ASP A 75 -27.74 -14.20 39.02
C ASP A 75 -27.26 -14.31 40.47
N ILE A 76 -26.69 -15.47 40.83
CA ILE A 76 -26.15 -15.73 42.17
C ILE A 76 -24.80 -16.42 42.10
N GLY A 77 -23.98 -16.23 43.14
CA GLY A 77 -22.72 -16.97 43.31
C GLY A 77 -23.00 -18.41 43.74
N GLY A 78 -22.02 -19.31 43.50
CA GLY A 78 -22.10 -20.70 43.85
C GLY A 78 -21.14 -21.59 43.05
N LYS A 79 -21.54 -22.85 42.87
CA LYS A 79 -20.77 -23.84 42.09
C LYS A 79 -21.56 -24.26 40.86
N ILE A 80 -20.94 -24.30 39.70
CA ILE A 80 -21.58 -24.85 38.47
C ILE A 80 -21.78 -26.37 38.65
N VAL A 81 -23.03 -26.83 38.56
CA VAL A 81 -23.39 -28.25 38.68
C VAL A 81 -23.74 -28.89 37.33
N SER A 82 -24.18 -28.09 36.37
CA SER A 82 -24.39 -28.57 35.00
C SER A 82 -24.14 -27.43 33.97
N THR A 83 -23.69 -27.81 32.79
CA THR A 83 -23.58 -26.97 31.62
C THR A 83 -24.25 -27.65 30.45
N ASN A 84 -25.27 -27.03 29.86
CA ASN A 84 -26.12 -27.62 28.84
C ASN A 84 -25.71 -27.28 27.42
N VAL A 85 -24.68 -26.49 27.24
CA VAL A 85 -24.19 -25.98 25.96
C VAL A 85 -22.68 -26.16 25.83
N THR A 86 -22.22 -26.21 24.59
CA THR A 86 -20.81 -26.27 24.22
C THR A 86 -20.48 -25.11 23.29
N LEU A 87 -19.18 -24.88 23.01
CA LEU A 87 -18.76 -23.94 22.01
C LEU A 87 -19.43 -24.23 20.65
N GLY A 88 -19.98 -23.21 20.00
CA GLY A 88 -20.71 -23.31 18.73
C GLY A 88 -22.17 -23.71 18.86
N SER A 89 -22.66 -24.09 20.05
CA SER A 89 -24.10 -24.48 20.24
C SER A 89 -25.00 -23.27 19.92
N PRO A 90 -26.03 -23.44 19.07
CA PRO A 90 -27.08 -22.45 18.90
C PRO A 90 -27.95 -22.37 20.15
N VAL A 91 -28.33 -21.17 20.54
CA VAL A 91 -29.19 -20.93 21.71
C VAL A 91 -30.25 -19.88 21.39
N ARG A 92 -31.39 -19.98 22.03
CA ARG A 92 -32.47 -19.00 22.01
C ARG A 92 -32.56 -18.28 23.35
N ARG A 93 -33.02 -17.05 23.31
CA ARG A 93 -33.31 -16.30 24.54
C ARG A 93 -34.21 -17.13 25.49
N GLY A 94 -33.75 -17.27 26.74
CA GLY A 94 -34.43 -18.06 27.77
C GLY A 94 -33.95 -19.52 27.88
N ASP A 95 -33.09 -19.99 26.97
CA ASP A 95 -32.55 -21.37 27.11
C ASP A 95 -31.60 -21.43 28.31
N VAL A 96 -31.61 -22.59 29.00
CA VAL A 96 -30.75 -22.81 30.17
C VAL A 96 -29.36 -23.19 29.72
N ILE A 97 -28.41 -22.29 29.96
CA ILE A 97 -26.97 -22.43 29.63
C ILE A 97 -26.27 -23.31 30.66
N ALA A 98 -26.47 -22.99 31.94
CA ALA A 98 -25.87 -23.71 33.06
C ALA A 98 -26.77 -23.66 34.28
N ARG A 99 -26.43 -24.44 35.32
CA ARG A 99 -27.09 -24.36 36.63
C ARG A 99 -26.01 -24.12 37.69
N VAL A 100 -26.32 -23.24 38.61
CA VAL A 100 -25.42 -22.86 39.74
C VAL A 100 -26.10 -23.30 41.04
N ASP A 101 -25.33 -24.02 41.86
CA ASP A 101 -25.70 -24.40 43.20
C ASP A 101 -25.12 -23.37 44.18
N PRO A 102 -25.95 -22.57 44.84
CA PRO A 102 -25.52 -21.62 45.85
C PRO A 102 -25.37 -22.22 47.27
N SER A 103 -25.59 -23.52 47.38
CA SER A 103 -25.57 -24.20 48.70
C SER A 103 -24.17 -24.14 49.34
N GLU A 104 -24.15 -23.85 50.63
CA GLU A 104 -22.98 -23.94 51.50
C GLU A 104 -23.12 -25.10 52.45
N PRO A 105 -22.04 -25.59 53.07
CA PRO A 105 -22.11 -26.64 54.09
C PRO A 105 -23.12 -26.31 55.18
N GLY A 106 -24.19 -27.15 55.29
CA GLY A 106 -25.28 -27.00 56.25
C GLY A 106 -26.52 -26.25 55.78
N SER A 107 -26.56 -25.74 54.54
CA SER A 107 -27.75 -25.12 53.95
C SER A 107 -27.95 -25.55 52.49
N ASN A 108 -29.15 -25.97 52.15
CA ASN A 108 -29.52 -26.39 50.81
C ASN A 108 -30.43 -25.34 50.17
N TYR A 109 -30.07 -24.90 48.97
CA TYR A 109 -30.88 -24.00 48.18
C TYR A 109 -31.25 -24.63 46.82
N ALA A 110 -32.27 -24.11 46.19
CA ALA A 110 -32.63 -24.54 44.84
C ALA A 110 -31.56 -24.12 43.83
N LEU A 111 -31.30 -24.96 42.84
CA LEU A 111 -30.39 -24.66 41.75
C LEU A 111 -30.88 -23.45 40.96
N SER A 112 -30.00 -22.48 40.77
CA SER A 112 -30.28 -21.29 39.96
C SER A 112 -29.94 -21.53 38.48
N PRO A 113 -30.89 -21.42 37.55
CA PRO A 113 -30.59 -21.51 36.13
C PRO A 113 -29.93 -20.21 35.64
N VAL A 114 -28.91 -20.37 34.82
CA VAL A 114 -28.29 -19.28 34.03
C VAL A 114 -28.90 -19.32 32.65
N LEU A 115 -29.60 -18.24 32.27
CA LEU A 115 -30.38 -18.20 31.04
C LEU A 115 -29.66 -17.40 29.93
N ALA A 116 -29.92 -17.78 28.68
CA ALA A 116 -29.45 -17.00 27.51
C ALA A 116 -30.21 -15.68 27.43
N PRO A 117 -29.52 -14.50 27.43
CA PRO A 117 -30.17 -13.19 27.33
C PRO A 117 -30.61 -12.87 25.91
N ILE A 118 -29.96 -13.43 24.88
CA ILE A 118 -30.21 -13.20 23.45
C ILE A 118 -30.23 -14.51 22.67
N ASN A 119 -30.75 -14.49 21.43
CA ASN A 119 -30.54 -15.53 20.46
C ASN A 119 -29.13 -15.45 19.87
N GLY A 120 -28.52 -16.56 19.51
CA GLY A 120 -27.20 -16.60 18.90
C GLY A 120 -26.53 -17.96 19.06
N SER A 121 -25.20 -17.94 18.98
CA SER A 121 -24.35 -19.10 19.21
C SER A 121 -23.38 -18.87 20.35
N ILE A 122 -22.96 -19.91 21.02
CA ILE A 122 -21.93 -19.83 22.05
C ILE A 122 -20.59 -19.60 21.39
N ILE A 123 -20.01 -18.40 21.60
CA ILE A 123 -18.73 -17.97 20.98
C ILE A 123 -17.52 -18.06 21.92
N LYS A 124 -17.75 -18.36 23.20
CA LYS A 124 -16.71 -18.60 24.19
C LYS A 124 -16.99 -19.88 24.93
N THR A 125 -15.97 -20.71 25.11
CA THR A 125 -16.09 -21.97 25.84
C THR A 125 -16.72 -21.77 27.23
N PRO A 126 -17.82 -22.42 27.56
CA PRO A 126 -18.45 -22.31 28.87
C PRO A 126 -17.52 -22.76 30.00
N LEU A 127 -17.69 -22.19 31.18
CA LEU A 127 -16.96 -22.60 32.37
C LEU A 127 -17.33 -24.05 32.71
N LYS A 128 -16.36 -24.82 33.21
CA LYS A 128 -16.50 -26.23 33.53
C LYS A 128 -17.38 -26.46 34.78
N VAL A 129 -18.09 -27.57 34.78
CA VAL A 129 -18.78 -28.09 35.98
C VAL A 129 -17.76 -28.20 37.13
N GLY A 130 -18.18 -27.79 38.33
CA GLY A 130 -17.36 -27.76 39.52
C GLY A 130 -16.69 -26.43 39.79
N THR A 131 -16.67 -25.48 38.82
CA THR A 131 -16.08 -24.12 38.98
C THR A 131 -16.95 -23.31 39.97
N LYS A 132 -16.29 -22.64 40.93
CA LYS A 132 -16.94 -21.64 41.76
C LYS A 132 -17.07 -20.33 40.99
N VAL A 133 -18.24 -19.72 41.05
CA VAL A 133 -18.59 -18.50 40.34
C VAL A 133 -19.22 -17.47 41.27
N THR A 134 -19.09 -16.21 40.89
CA THR A 134 -19.77 -15.07 41.48
C THR A 134 -20.67 -14.41 40.44
N THR A 135 -21.49 -13.46 40.82
CA THR A 135 -22.36 -12.72 39.93
C THR A 135 -21.58 -11.90 38.86
N SER A 136 -20.28 -11.69 39.05
CA SER A 136 -19.38 -11.05 38.08
C SER A 136 -18.59 -12.03 37.19
N SER A 137 -18.77 -13.35 37.42
CA SER A 137 -18.06 -14.38 36.62
C SER A 137 -18.76 -14.59 35.30
N THR A 138 -18.08 -14.38 34.18
CA THR A 138 -18.61 -14.73 32.86
C THR A 138 -18.64 -16.23 32.67
N ILE A 139 -19.85 -16.84 32.56
CA ILE A 139 -20.02 -18.25 32.29
C ILE A 139 -19.65 -18.60 30.86
N THR A 140 -20.13 -17.83 29.92
CA THR A 140 -19.85 -17.92 28.47
C THR A 140 -20.18 -16.56 27.80
N THR A 141 -20.01 -16.49 26.49
CA THR A 141 -20.47 -15.37 25.66
C THR A 141 -21.31 -15.89 24.51
N ILE A 142 -22.46 -15.26 24.26
CA ILE A 142 -23.34 -15.55 23.14
C ILE A 142 -23.16 -14.46 22.12
N GLY A 143 -22.99 -14.79 20.85
CA GLY A 143 -22.86 -13.84 19.75
C GLY A 143 -23.67 -14.25 18.53
N ASP A 144 -24.06 -13.27 17.74
CA ASP A 144 -24.66 -13.48 16.42
C ASP A 144 -23.53 -13.68 15.39
N ILE A 145 -23.25 -14.94 15.06
CA ILE A 145 -22.19 -15.30 14.09
C ILE A 145 -22.61 -15.08 12.63
N ALA A 146 -23.87 -14.74 12.36
CA ALA A 146 -24.33 -14.40 11.01
C ALA A 146 -24.03 -12.95 10.64
N SER A 147 -23.79 -12.09 11.65
CA SER A 147 -23.51 -10.68 11.48
C SER A 147 -22.16 -10.35 12.10
N LEU A 148 -21.12 -10.29 11.26
CA LEU A 148 -19.76 -10.00 11.70
C LEU A 148 -19.35 -8.58 11.29
N GLN A 149 -18.54 -7.95 12.12
CA GLN A 149 -17.91 -6.66 11.88
C GLN A 149 -16.42 -6.76 12.16
N ILE A 150 -15.66 -5.79 11.65
CA ILE A 150 -14.25 -5.63 11.98
C ILE A 150 -14.04 -4.29 12.65
N THR A 151 -13.42 -4.30 13.83
CA THR A 151 -13.05 -3.10 14.57
C THR A 151 -11.59 -2.82 14.35
N ALA A 152 -11.26 -1.65 13.80
CA ALA A 152 -9.91 -1.26 13.47
C ALA A 152 -9.54 0.08 14.11
N LYS A 153 -8.26 0.25 14.46
CA LYS A 153 -7.72 1.45 15.07
C LYS A 153 -6.84 2.20 14.05
N ILE A 154 -7.19 3.46 13.80
CA ILE A 154 -6.52 4.31 12.81
C ILE A 154 -5.69 5.37 13.53
N PRO A 155 -4.39 5.54 13.21
CA PRO A 155 -3.55 6.58 13.80
C PRO A 155 -4.11 7.99 13.59
N GLU A 156 -3.94 8.87 14.58
CA GLU A 156 -4.46 10.25 14.62
C GLU A 156 -4.14 11.05 13.36
N ARG A 157 -2.96 10.88 12.78
CA ARG A 157 -2.54 11.59 11.55
C ARG A 157 -3.46 11.39 10.35
N TYR A 158 -4.27 10.32 10.34
CA TYR A 158 -5.20 9.99 9.26
C TYR A 158 -6.66 10.33 9.56
N VAL A 159 -6.95 10.86 10.75
CA VAL A 159 -8.33 11.10 11.21
C VAL A 159 -9.11 12.01 10.26
N ALA A 160 -8.45 13.00 9.64
CA ALA A 160 -9.10 13.92 8.72
C ALA A 160 -9.66 13.25 7.44
N SER A 161 -9.17 12.07 7.07
CA SER A 161 -9.66 11.31 5.91
C SER A 161 -10.78 10.33 6.26
N LEU A 162 -11.07 10.12 7.55
CA LEU A 162 -12.06 9.14 7.98
C LEU A 162 -13.48 9.65 7.85
N ARG A 163 -14.35 8.84 7.24
CA ARG A 163 -15.79 9.03 7.16
C ARG A 163 -16.51 7.70 6.97
N THR A 164 -17.78 7.66 7.28
CA THR A 164 -18.63 6.50 6.96
C THR A 164 -18.77 6.35 5.45
N GLY A 165 -18.95 5.11 4.98
CA GLY A 165 -19.07 4.78 3.57
C GLY A 165 -17.75 4.56 2.83
N LEU A 166 -16.58 4.73 3.48
CA LEU A 166 -15.30 4.35 2.89
C LEU A 166 -15.26 2.83 2.67
N LYS A 167 -14.71 2.42 1.52
CA LYS A 167 -14.53 1.01 1.17
C LYS A 167 -13.18 0.51 1.69
N ALA A 168 -13.17 -0.76 2.04
CA ALA A 168 -11.97 -1.44 2.50
C ALA A 168 -11.88 -2.84 1.93
N GLU A 169 -10.67 -3.31 1.77
CA GLU A 169 -10.33 -4.70 1.47
C GLU A 169 -9.75 -5.35 2.72
N ILE A 170 -10.30 -6.51 3.06
CA ILE A 170 -9.89 -7.29 4.22
C ILE A 170 -9.21 -8.56 3.75
N SER A 171 -7.99 -8.79 4.21
CA SER A 171 -7.23 -10.02 3.94
C SER A 171 -7.04 -10.79 5.24
N LEU A 172 -7.36 -12.09 5.22
CA LEU A 172 -7.22 -12.99 6.35
C LEU A 172 -6.05 -13.93 6.14
N GLU A 173 -5.22 -14.13 7.14
CA GLU A 173 -4.07 -15.06 7.04
C GLU A 173 -4.50 -16.52 6.82
N ALA A 174 -5.69 -16.86 7.32
CA ALA A 174 -6.27 -18.20 7.11
C ALA A 174 -6.63 -18.48 5.65
N TYR A 175 -6.80 -17.46 4.81
CA TYR A 175 -7.21 -17.60 3.40
C TYR A 175 -6.34 -16.72 2.49
N PRO A 176 -5.07 -17.11 2.25
CA PRO A 176 -4.15 -16.35 1.42
C PRO A 176 -4.71 -16.11 0.01
N GLY A 177 -4.59 -14.89 -0.48
CA GLY A 177 -5.06 -14.50 -1.82
C GLY A 177 -6.58 -14.26 -1.94
N VAL A 178 -7.34 -14.43 -0.85
CA VAL A 178 -8.75 -14.06 -0.82
C VAL A 178 -8.91 -12.69 -0.19
N VAL A 179 -9.68 -11.83 -0.84
CA VAL A 179 -10.00 -10.48 -0.37
C VAL A 179 -11.51 -10.39 -0.10
N PHE A 180 -11.86 -9.87 1.07
CA PHE A 180 -13.24 -9.64 1.47
C PHE A 180 -13.52 -8.13 1.46
N GLY A 181 -14.60 -7.71 0.79
CA GLY A 181 -15.04 -6.32 0.78
C GLY A 181 -15.68 -5.93 2.11
N ALA A 182 -15.39 -4.74 2.57
CA ALA A 182 -16.04 -4.16 3.76
C ALA A 182 -16.23 -2.65 3.59
N THR A 183 -17.21 -2.13 4.32
CA THR A 183 -17.54 -0.70 4.30
C THR A 183 -17.53 -0.14 5.71
N VAL A 184 -16.94 1.04 5.90
CA VAL A 184 -16.96 1.76 7.18
C VAL A 184 -18.38 2.17 7.51
N THR A 185 -18.94 1.63 8.58
CA THR A 185 -20.29 1.96 9.08
C THR A 185 -20.26 2.96 10.21
N HIS A 186 -19.22 2.91 11.05
CA HIS A 186 -19.09 3.82 12.19
C HIS A 186 -17.66 4.35 12.30
N VAL A 187 -17.55 5.62 12.67
CA VAL A 187 -16.28 6.27 13.04
C VAL A 187 -16.48 6.81 14.46
N SER A 188 -15.69 6.36 15.42
CA SER A 188 -15.79 6.80 16.80
C SER A 188 -15.71 8.34 16.88
N PRO A 189 -16.56 9.01 17.63
CA PRO A 189 -16.43 10.46 17.87
C PRO A 189 -15.25 10.79 18.79
N VAL A 190 -14.75 9.80 19.53
CA VAL A 190 -13.69 9.95 20.54
C VAL A 190 -12.37 9.39 20.04
N LEU A 191 -11.28 10.02 20.40
CA LEU A 191 -9.91 9.54 20.19
C LEU A 191 -9.43 8.81 21.45
N ASP A 192 -8.79 7.66 21.28
CA ASP A 192 -8.03 7.02 22.35
C ASP A 192 -6.72 7.80 22.55
N VAL A 193 -6.67 8.59 23.63
CA VAL A 193 -5.54 9.45 23.94
C VAL A 193 -4.27 8.65 24.24
N SER A 194 -4.41 7.45 24.83
CA SER A 194 -3.27 6.62 25.23
C SER A 194 -2.59 5.98 24.01
N ALA A 195 -3.37 5.49 23.06
CA ALA A 195 -2.90 4.87 21.83
C ALA A 195 -2.73 5.86 20.68
N ARG A 196 -3.27 7.10 20.80
CA ARG A 196 -3.36 8.10 19.72
C ARG A 196 -4.00 7.54 18.46
N THR A 197 -5.11 6.82 18.65
CA THR A 197 -5.83 6.18 17.57
C THR A 197 -7.31 6.54 17.64
N LYS A 198 -7.97 6.48 16.49
CA LYS A 198 -9.41 6.57 16.36
C LYS A 198 -9.97 5.23 15.90
N GLU A 199 -10.99 4.75 16.60
CA GLU A 199 -11.64 3.49 16.25
C GLU A 199 -12.62 3.70 15.11
N ILE A 200 -12.62 2.74 14.18
CA ILE A 200 -13.62 2.60 13.12
C ILE A 200 -14.20 1.19 13.16
N VAL A 201 -15.46 1.08 12.79
CA VAL A 201 -16.14 -0.20 12.60
C VAL A 201 -16.50 -0.33 11.13
N LEU A 202 -16.13 -1.49 10.56
CA LEU A 202 -16.48 -1.85 9.20
C LEU A 202 -17.40 -3.08 9.22
N THR A 203 -18.38 -3.07 8.36
CA THR A 203 -19.25 -4.23 8.11
C THR A 203 -18.84 -4.88 6.80
N PHE A 204 -18.77 -6.20 6.77
CA PHE A 204 -18.50 -6.92 5.53
C PHE A 204 -19.64 -6.69 4.53
N ASP A 205 -19.29 -6.50 3.26
CA ASP A 205 -20.25 -6.23 2.18
C ASP A 205 -21.07 -7.51 1.87
N GLU A 206 -20.50 -8.69 2.10
CA GLU A 206 -21.12 -10.00 1.91
C GLU A 206 -20.86 -10.90 3.11
N ASN A 207 -21.84 -11.73 3.45
CA ASN A 207 -21.67 -12.76 4.47
C ASN A 207 -20.92 -13.95 3.88
N ASP A 208 -19.80 -14.31 4.48
CA ASP A 208 -18.97 -15.44 4.07
C ASP A 208 -18.70 -16.36 5.26
N SER A 209 -19.04 -17.64 5.12
CA SER A 209 -18.88 -18.65 6.19
C SER A 209 -17.42 -18.93 6.58
N ARG A 210 -16.46 -18.45 5.77
CA ARG A 210 -15.03 -18.55 6.07
C ARG A 210 -14.60 -17.54 7.13
N ILE A 211 -15.36 -16.47 7.31
CA ILE A 211 -15.06 -15.41 8.28
C ILE A 211 -15.64 -15.85 9.64
N ASN A 212 -14.82 -15.84 10.67
CA ASN A 212 -15.23 -16.19 12.01
C ASN A 212 -14.87 -15.10 13.02
N ALA A 213 -15.74 -14.90 14.01
CA ALA A 213 -15.43 -14.03 15.14
C ALA A 213 -14.15 -14.49 15.86
N GLY A 214 -13.30 -13.55 16.25
CA GLY A 214 -11.99 -13.82 16.85
C GLY A 214 -10.85 -13.94 15.83
N MET A 215 -11.12 -13.87 14.53
CA MET A 215 -10.09 -13.74 13.52
C MET A 215 -9.52 -12.32 13.50
N PHE A 216 -8.28 -12.22 13.02
CA PHE A 216 -7.56 -10.97 12.83
C PHE A 216 -7.40 -10.70 11.33
N GLY A 217 -7.79 -9.50 10.88
CA GLY A 217 -7.76 -9.12 9.48
C GLY A 217 -6.81 -7.96 9.21
N LYS A 218 -6.09 -8.03 8.08
CA LYS A 218 -5.39 -6.87 7.50
C LYS A 218 -6.41 -6.05 6.73
N VAL A 219 -6.49 -4.77 7.04
CA VAL A 219 -7.45 -3.81 6.49
C VAL A 219 -6.73 -2.83 5.59
N LYS A 220 -7.05 -2.83 4.31
CA LYS A 220 -6.65 -1.80 3.34
C LYS A 220 -7.84 -0.87 3.15
N LEU A 221 -7.84 0.27 3.86
CA LEU A 221 -8.92 1.24 3.87
C LEU A 221 -8.69 2.31 2.81
N TYR A 222 -9.51 2.38 1.78
CA TYR A 222 -9.45 3.42 0.74
C TYR A 222 -10.01 4.74 1.26
N THR A 223 -9.23 5.81 1.12
CA THR A 223 -9.55 7.10 1.74
C THR A 223 -9.90 8.19 0.74
N ARG A 224 -9.12 8.30 -0.31
CA ARG A 224 -9.29 9.33 -1.34
C ARG A 224 -8.88 8.80 -2.71
N ASP A 225 -9.59 9.26 -3.72
CA ASP A 225 -9.28 9.02 -5.12
C ASP A 225 -8.69 10.27 -5.73
N TYR A 226 -7.58 10.11 -6.45
CA TYR A 226 -6.91 11.16 -7.20
C TYR A 226 -7.01 10.81 -8.69
N GLY A 227 -8.00 11.39 -9.36
CA GLY A 227 -8.25 11.20 -10.79
C GLY A 227 -7.84 12.40 -11.64
N GLY A 228 -8.03 12.27 -12.96
CA GLY A 228 -7.93 13.39 -13.91
C GLY A 228 -6.53 13.84 -14.29
N ALA A 229 -5.49 13.09 -13.94
CA ALA A 229 -4.12 13.38 -14.31
C ALA A 229 -3.42 12.15 -14.87
N VAL A 230 -2.35 12.37 -15.64
CA VAL A 230 -1.50 11.29 -16.13
C VAL A 230 -0.81 10.63 -14.93
N ALA A 231 -0.81 9.30 -14.90
CA ALA A 231 -0.14 8.51 -13.88
C ALA A 231 1.02 7.71 -14.50
N LEU A 232 2.20 7.83 -13.89
CA LEU A 232 3.43 7.20 -14.38
C LEU A 232 4.17 6.54 -13.21
N PRO A 233 4.98 5.50 -13.45
CA PRO A 233 5.89 4.99 -12.44
C PRO A 233 6.79 6.11 -11.89
N SER A 234 7.01 6.14 -10.59
CA SER A 234 7.86 7.16 -9.94
C SER A 234 9.29 7.16 -10.49
N ASP A 235 9.78 6.01 -10.97
CA ASP A 235 11.11 5.85 -11.58
C ASP A 235 11.26 6.63 -12.91
N ALA A 236 10.15 7.00 -13.54
CA ALA A 236 10.16 7.87 -14.72
C ALA A 236 10.62 9.29 -14.41
N VAL A 237 10.47 9.72 -13.15
CA VAL A 237 10.77 11.08 -12.72
C VAL A 237 12.26 11.22 -12.43
N VAL A 238 12.90 12.15 -13.13
CA VAL A 238 14.31 12.51 -12.91
C VAL A 238 14.38 13.86 -12.22
N THR A 239 15.02 13.92 -11.04
CA THR A 239 15.20 15.17 -10.31
C THR A 239 16.56 15.78 -10.66
N LYS A 240 16.59 17.03 -11.09
CA LYS A 240 17.83 17.81 -11.29
C LYS A 240 17.75 19.08 -10.43
N GLY A 241 18.59 19.17 -9.42
CA GLY A 241 18.42 20.17 -8.36
C GLY A 241 17.11 19.91 -7.62
N ASP A 242 16.29 20.94 -7.47
CA ASP A 242 14.98 20.83 -6.77
C ASP A 242 13.78 20.67 -7.73
N LYS A 243 14.03 20.44 -9.03
CA LYS A 243 12.96 20.35 -10.03
C LYS A 243 12.80 18.94 -10.58
N PRO A 244 11.55 18.44 -10.68
CA PRO A 244 11.27 17.19 -11.34
C PRO A 244 11.12 17.36 -12.86
N TYR A 245 11.63 16.38 -13.60
CA TYR A 245 11.61 16.34 -15.07
C TYR A 245 11.19 14.94 -15.54
N LEU A 246 10.63 14.91 -16.74
CA LEU A 246 10.44 13.70 -17.54
C LEU A 246 11.15 13.83 -18.88
N TYR A 247 11.43 12.68 -19.50
CA TYR A 247 11.91 12.62 -20.87
C TYR A 247 10.79 12.08 -21.77
N VAL A 248 10.38 12.89 -22.73
CA VAL A 248 9.36 12.52 -23.75
C VAL A 248 10.09 12.14 -25.02
N VAL A 249 9.78 10.98 -25.58
CA VAL A 249 10.37 10.49 -26.83
C VAL A 249 9.58 11.06 -28.00
N LYS A 250 10.29 11.73 -28.92
CA LYS A 250 9.74 12.27 -30.17
C LYS A 250 9.73 11.20 -31.28
N ASP A 251 9.11 11.54 -32.41
CA ASP A 251 9.00 10.65 -33.57
C ASP A 251 10.36 10.37 -34.25
N ASP A 252 11.37 11.21 -34.02
CA ASP A 252 12.74 11.06 -34.53
C ASP A 252 13.66 10.29 -33.56
N ASP A 253 13.09 9.63 -32.55
CA ASP A 253 13.78 8.92 -31.48
C ASP A 253 14.74 9.78 -30.67
N THR A 254 14.53 11.08 -30.64
CA THR A 254 15.18 11.99 -29.69
C THR A 254 14.31 12.21 -28.46
N VAL A 255 14.94 12.54 -27.31
CA VAL A 255 14.21 12.86 -26.10
C VAL A 255 14.15 14.35 -25.83
N GLU A 256 13.00 14.82 -25.40
CA GLU A 256 12.79 16.15 -24.88
C GLU A 256 12.71 16.10 -23.35
N GLN A 257 13.61 16.81 -22.66
CA GLN A 257 13.54 17.00 -21.22
C GLN A 257 12.48 18.03 -20.91
N ARG A 258 11.46 17.66 -20.14
CA ARG A 258 10.34 18.54 -19.83
C ARG A 258 10.13 18.65 -18.32
N GLU A 259 10.09 19.88 -17.82
CA GLU A 259 9.76 20.16 -16.42
C GLU A 259 8.29 19.82 -16.17
N ILE A 260 8.00 19.18 -15.04
CA ILE A 260 6.67 18.69 -14.68
C ILE A 260 6.27 19.18 -13.30
N THR A 261 4.96 19.15 -13.05
CA THR A 261 4.41 19.32 -11.72
C THR A 261 3.86 17.99 -11.24
N LEU A 262 4.35 17.52 -10.10
CA LEU A 262 3.90 16.26 -9.49
C LEU A 262 2.68 16.49 -8.62
N GLY A 263 1.81 15.49 -8.59
CA GLY A 263 0.71 15.36 -7.64
C GLY A 263 1.01 14.32 -6.56
N GLN A 264 0.03 13.49 -6.26
CA GLN A 264 0.15 12.43 -5.27
C GLN A 264 0.90 11.22 -5.82
N SER A 265 1.53 10.47 -4.91
CA SER A 265 2.20 9.23 -5.24
C SER A 265 1.63 8.10 -4.39
N VAL A 266 1.22 7.00 -5.04
CA VAL A 266 0.66 5.81 -4.39
C VAL A 266 1.29 4.58 -5.05
N ASP A 267 1.79 3.63 -4.24
CA ASP A 267 2.34 2.35 -4.70
C ASP A 267 3.40 2.47 -5.82
N GLY A 268 4.27 3.49 -5.74
CA GLY A 268 5.31 3.70 -6.75
C GLY A 268 4.81 4.31 -8.07
N VAL A 269 3.55 4.74 -8.11
CA VAL A 269 2.96 5.48 -9.23
C VAL A 269 2.70 6.91 -8.78
N VAL A 270 3.09 7.87 -9.60
CA VAL A 270 2.95 9.31 -9.31
C VAL A 270 2.06 9.99 -10.34
N GLN A 271 1.19 10.90 -9.87
CA GLN A 271 0.45 11.80 -10.74
C GLN A 271 1.34 12.88 -11.31
N VAL A 272 1.17 13.16 -12.60
CA VAL A 272 1.74 14.32 -13.27
C VAL A 272 0.61 15.30 -13.60
N LEU A 273 0.58 16.40 -12.86
CA LEU A 273 -0.49 17.42 -12.97
C LEU A 273 -0.31 18.33 -14.17
N SER A 274 0.94 18.56 -14.59
CA SER A 274 1.27 19.36 -15.76
C SER A 274 2.61 18.97 -16.36
N GLY A 275 2.84 19.36 -17.64
CA GLY A 275 4.09 19.13 -18.36
C GLY A 275 4.04 17.93 -19.30
N ILE A 276 2.97 17.11 -19.28
CA ILE A 276 2.79 15.98 -20.18
C ILE A 276 1.32 15.88 -20.62
N LYS A 277 1.10 15.30 -21.79
CA LYS A 277 -0.24 15.01 -22.34
C LYS A 277 -0.46 13.50 -22.45
N GLU A 278 -1.71 13.10 -22.37
CA GLU A 278 -2.10 11.74 -22.63
C GLU A 278 -1.71 11.33 -24.06
N GLY A 279 -1.21 10.11 -24.23
CA GLY A 279 -0.75 9.58 -25.51
C GLY A 279 0.73 9.84 -25.81
N GLU A 280 1.44 10.70 -25.07
CA GLU A 280 2.88 10.93 -25.27
C GLU A 280 3.72 9.73 -24.80
N ARG A 281 4.81 9.41 -25.52
CA ARG A 281 5.76 8.36 -25.12
C ARG A 281 6.74 8.91 -24.10
N VAL A 282 6.72 8.37 -22.88
CA VAL A 282 7.59 8.80 -21.77
C VAL A 282 8.60 7.72 -21.46
N VAL A 283 9.83 8.11 -21.20
CA VAL A 283 10.89 7.23 -20.70
C VAL A 283 10.59 6.88 -19.24
N ILE A 284 10.42 5.62 -18.96
CA ILE A 284 10.16 5.10 -17.59
C ILE A 284 11.40 4.45 -16.97
N GLU A 285 12.35 3.98 -17.78
CA GLU A 285 13.64 3.46 -17.33
C GLU A 285 14.78 3.97 -18.19
N GLY A 286 15.94 4.25 -17.60
CA GLY A 286 17.13 4.72 -18.29
C GLY A 286 17.21 6.27 -18.44
N GLY A 287 16.25 7.00 -17.85
CA GLY A 287 16.20 8.47 -17.93
C GLY A 287 17.35 9.21 -17.24
N GLN A 288 17.97 8.62 -16.22
CA GLN A 288 18.97 9.28 -15.37
C GLN A 288 20.26 9.71 -16.11
N VAL A 289 20.60 8.99 -17.19
CA VAL A 289 21.80 9.26 -17.99
C VAL A 289 21.53 10.12 -19.23
N LEU A 290 20.26 10.48 -19.46
CA LEU A 290 19.86 11.24 -20.65
C LEU A 290 20.13 12.73 -20.50
N SER A 291 20.39 13.34 -21.65
CA SER A 291 20.39 14.79 -21.83
C SER A 291 19.31 15.19 -22.82
N ASN A 292 18.87 16.42 -22.75
CA ASN A 292 17.91 16.96 -23.72
C ASN A 292 18.42 16.80 -25.16
N GLY A 293 17.61 16.26 -26.06
CA GLY A 293 17.98 16.00 -27.45
C GLY A 293 18.80 14.72 -27.70
N ALA A 294 19.06 13.90 -26.65
CA ALA A 294 19.77 12.63 -26.83
C ALA A 294 18.96 11.66 -27.69
N LYS A 295 19.65 10.89 -28.57
CA LYS A 295 19.03 9.77 -29.28
C LYS A 295 18.89 8.56 -28.38
N VAL A 296 17.74 7.92 -28.45
CA VAL A 296 17.41 6.73 -27.65
C VAL A 296 17.00 5.56 -28.53
N ARG A 297 17.18 4.38 -27.99
CA ARG A 297 16.66 3.13 -28.53
C ARG A 297 15.65 2.57 -27.53
N ASP A 298 14.39 2.56 -27.94
CA ASP A 298 13.30 2.02 -27.14
C ASP A 298 13.28 0.48 -27.24
N ILE A 299 13.31 -0.21 -26.10
CA ILE A 299 13.24 -1.67 -25.99
C ILE A 299 11.90 -2.15 -25.39
N SER A 300 10.93 -1.29 -25.22
CA SER A 300 9.63 -1.64 -24.60
C SER A 300 8.90 -2.74 -25.35
N ASN A 301 9.07 -2.83 -26.68
CA ASN A 301 8.44 -3.84 -27.53
C ASN A 301 9.22 -5.16 -27.59
N ALA A 302 10.50 -5.20 -27.18
CA ALA A 302 11.30 -6.42 -27.24
C ALA A 302 10.85 -7.47 -26.20
N ALA A 303 10.22 -7.03 -25.09
CA ALA A 303 9.74 -7.90 -24.03
C ALA A 303 8.33 -8.49 -24.28
N ARG A 304 7.61 -8.07 -25.34
CA ARG A 304 6.27 -8.58 -25.70
C ARG A 304 6.30 -9.74 -26.70
N GLY A 305 7.46 -10.08 -27.24
CA GLY A 305 7.62 -11.13 -28.28
C GLY A 305 7.97 -12.52 -27.74
N GLU A 306 8.11 -12.71 -26.44
CA GLU A 306 8.35 -14.01 -25.82
C GLU A 306 7.26 -14.35 -24.78
N LYS A 307 6.08 -14.72 -25.28
CA LYS A 307 5.10 -15.54 -24.53
C LYS A 307 4.27 -16.35 -25.53
#